data_d02456094fa87f0bfa7733da39ec9a45
#
_entry.id   d02456094fa87f0bfa7733da39ec9a45
#
_cell.length_a   1.000
_cell.length_b   1.000
_cell.length_c   1.000
_cell.angle_alpha   90.00
_cell.angle_beta   90.00
_cell.angle_gamma   90.00
#
_symmetry.space_group_name_H-M   'P 1'
#
loop_
_entity.id
_entity.type
_entity.pdbx_description
1 polymer ?
#
loop_
_entity_poly.entity_id
_entity_poly.type
_entity_poly.pdbx_seq_one_letter_code
_entity_poly.pdbx_strand_id
1 'polypeptide(L)'
;MNMENKNKLRNMLKELIRLNIKPNYAALGREYGCDYRTAKARYNEEKNKENGIEIVKGARKHIIDDYKELIINKLETIPGIRAYSIYYFLKTEKGYNGSYETIKNFVRKNKDKRKQPASIRVEPVIGKSAQVDWKEDFKLTSKTGELFVINIFLMRLHYSKKFYARLTIDKKRDEVKTCIIESLEYFNGTPREIWFDNMATVMVKEGKHKKVHNEIKHLGNDIGFQPILCQARRPKSKGTVENLAKLCDRLLSYNNEFETLNDLIEIVNKFNEECGKEKSQAHNKIVNDIFEEEKKYLIPLPNKNILEKYKQIVEYRKVSQDSMIVYRGNRYSVPTRFIGSYLGIRIIDNQVYIYDNTELIRCHKITNNSLNYNKDDKLEILKSDLLFGLNDKEIENKISNTDLQIYDFLKGMN
;
A
#
# COMPACT_ATOMS: atom_id res chain seq x y z
N MET A 1 5.13 -20.20 -42.15
CA MET A 1 5.07 -21.65 -42.56
C MET A 1 4.72 -22.47 -41.32
N ASN A 2 3.62 -23.22 -41.38
CA ASN A 2 3.20 -24.09 -40.28
C ASN A 2 4.10 -25.35 -40.19
N MET A 3 3.96 -26.16 -39.15
CA MET A 3 4.84 -27.30 -38.86
C MET A 3 4.70 -28.42 -39.88
N GLU A 4 3.51 -28.60 -40.42
CA GLU A 4 3.19 -29.59 -41.46
C GLU A 4 3.86 -29.29 -42.82
N ASN A 5 3.76 -28.04 -43.27
CA ASN A 5 4.43 -27.59 -44.50
C ASN A 5 5.97 -27.65 -44.39
N LYS A 6 6.48 -27.49 -43.18
CA LYS A 6 7.94 -27.61 -42.88
C LYS A 6 8.43 -29.03 -43.10
N ASN A 7 7.65 -30.03 -42.67
CA ASN A 7 7.99 -31.45 -42.84
C ASN A 7 7.80 -31.91 -44.30
N LYS A 8 6.73 -31.45 -44.97
CA LYS A 8 6.50 -31.75 -46.39
C LYS A 8 7.63 -31.18 -47.25
N LEU A 9 8.03 -29.92 -47.05
CA LEU A 9 9.18 -29.32 -47.75
C LEU A 9 10.46 -30.13 -47.51
N ARG A 10 10.73 -30.57 -46.29
CA ARG A 10 11.94 -31.32 -45.95
C ARG A 10 11.98 -32.66 -46.65
N ASN A 11 10.87 -33.40 -46.75
CA ASN A 11 10.80 -34.67 -47.43
C ASN A 11 11.00 -34.49 -48.93
N MET A 12 10.35 -33.50 -49.56
CA MET A 12 10.54 -33.17 -50.97
C MET A 12 11.99 -32.80 -51.27
N LEU A 13 12.64 -32.02 -50.43
CA LEU A 13 14.05 -31.68 -50.62
C LEU A 13 14.98 -32.88 -50.55
N LYS A 14 14.73 -33.87 -49.69
CA LYS A 14 15.50 -35.12 -49.61
C LYS A 14 15.37 -35.94 -50.89
N GLU A 15 14.16 -36.04 -51.44
CA GLU A 15 13.93 -36.77 -52.72
C GLU A 15 14.66 -36.07 -53.87
N LEU A 16 14.59 -34.74 -53.98
CA LEU A 16 15.31 -33.99 -55.01
C LEU A 16 16.83 -34.15 -54.91
N ILE A 17 17.38 -34.27 -53.72
CA ILE A 17 18.80 -34.52 -53.52
C ILE A 17 19.18 -35.93 -53.96
N ARG A 18 18.38 -36.96 -53.59
CA ARG A 18 18.60 -38.33 -54.01
C ARG A 18 18.56 -38.49 -55.54
N LEU A 19 17.68 -37.74 -56.20
CA LEU A 19 17.54 -37.76 -57.67
C LEU A 19 18.56 -36.84 -58.34
N ASN A 20 19.43 -36.19 -57.61
CA ASN A 20 20.42 -35.20 -58.08
C ASN A 20 19.80 -34.07 -58.92
N ILE A 21 18.54 -33.69 -58.58
CA ILE A 21 17.79 -32.62 -59.25
C ILE A 21 17.97 -31.31 -58.50
N LYS A 22 18.42 -30.27 -59.20
CA LYS A 22 18.52 -28.92 -58.63
C LYS A 22 17.13 -28.27 -58.59
N PRO A 23 16.60 -27.95 -57.40
CA PRO A 23 15.25 -27.43 -57.28
C PRO A 23 15.12 -25.97 -57.72
N ASN A 24 13.92 -25.62 -58.18
CA ASN A 24 13.50 -24.22 -58.29
C ASN A 24 13.04 -23.71 -56.91
N TYR A 25 13.92 -23.04 -56.21
CA TYR A 25 13.66 -22.58 -54.84
C TYR A 25 12.52 -21.57 -54.74
N ALA A 26 12.25 -20.77 -55.80
CA ALA A 26 11.14 -19.83 -55.83
C ALA A 26 9.78 -20.55 -55.96
N ALA A 27 9.72 -21.63 -56.75
CA ALA A 27 8.51 -22.47 -56.88
C ALA A 27 8.23 -23.17 -55.55
N LEU A 28 9.23 -23.80 -54.92
CA LEU A 28 9.11 -24.43 -53.62
C LEU A 28 8.70 -23.43 -52.52
N GLY A 29 9.25 -22.21 -52.57
CA GLY A 29 8.86 -21.16 -51.64
C GLY A 29 7.37 -20.81 -51.71
N ARG A 30 6.79 -20.69 -52.92
CA ARG A 30 5.39 -20.43 -53.14
C ARG A 30 4.49 -21.61 -52.70
N GLU A 31 4.89 -22.83 -53.05
CA GLU A 31 4.12 -24.03 -52.73
C GLU A 31 4.03 -24.31 -51.22
N TYR A 32 5.15 -24.15 -50.50
CA TYR A 32 5.20 -24.44 -49.05
C TYR A 32 5.08 -23.24 -48.16
N GLY A 33 4.80 -22.05 -48.71
CA GLY A 33 4.57 -20.83 -47.95
C GLY A 33 5.82 -20.33 -47.20
N CYS A 34 6.98 -20.32 -47.87
CA CYS A 34 8.24 -19.77 -47.32
C CYS A 34 9.01 -18.95 -48.35
N ASP A 35 9.92 -18.08 -47.84
CA ASP A 35 10.82 -17.36 -48.73
C ASP A 35 11.81 -18.30 -49.42
N TYR A 36 12.17 -18.01 -50.69
CA TYR A 36 13.07 -18.83 -51.49
C TYR A 36 14.44 -19.04 -50.81
N ARG A 37 14.89 -18.05 -50.04
CA ARG A 37 16.15 -18.16 -49.26
C ARG A 37 16.06 -19.24 -48.20
N THR A 38 14.88 -19.37 -47.59
CA THR A 38 14.61 -20.42 -46.59
C THR A 38 14.60 -21.79 -47.25
N ALA A 39 13.97 -21.95 -48.43
CA ALA A 39 13.99 -23.20 -49.20
C ALA A 39 15.41 -23.59 -49.61
N LYS A 40 16.20 -22.64 -50.14
CA LYS A 40 17.62 -22.81 -50.48
C LYS A 40 18.49 -23.19 -49.29
N ALA A 41 18.33 -22.52 -48.16
CA ALA A 41 19.09 -22.84 -46.95
C ALA A 41 18.83 -24.28 -46.46
N ARG A 42 17.58 -24.71 -46.49
CA ARG A 42 17.20 -26.09 -46.10
C ARG A 42 17.69 -27.15 -47.09
N TYR A 43 17.66 -26.84 -48.35
CA TYR A 43 18.24 -27.75 -49.37
C TYR A 43 19.75 -27.94 -49.07
N ASN A 44 20.48 -26.89 -48.84
CA ASN A 44 21.90 -26.97 -48.53
C ASN A 44 22.18 -27.70 -47.19
N GLU A 45 21.30 -27.50 -46.18
CA GLU A 45 21.39 -28.23 -44.89
C GLU A 45 21.19 -29.75 -45.10
N GLU A 46 20.18 -30.17 -45.85
CA GLU A 46 19.92 -31.62 -46.12
C GLU A 46 21.02 -32.22 -47.03
N LYS A 47 21.48 -31.50 -48.06
CA LYS A 47 22.58 -31.93 -48.93
C LYS A 47 23.90 -32.12 -48.17
N ASN A 48 24.21 -31.20 -47.23
CA ASN A 48 25.41 -31.33 -46.41
C ASN A 48 25.30 -32.51 -45.44
N LYS A 49 24.11 -32.82 -44.92
CA LYS A 49 23.89 -34.01 -44.08
C LYS A 49 24.07 -35.32 -44.87
N GLU A 50 23.59 -35.40 -46.12
CA GLU A 50 23.79 -36.57 -46.99
C GLU A 50 25.26 -36.77 -47.32
N ASN A 51 26.03 -35.68 -47.46
CA ASN A 51 27.47 -35.74 -47.74
C ASN A 51 28.32 -35.90 -46.43
N GLY A 52 27.70 -36.13 -45.28
CA GLY A 52 28.44 -36.34 -44.03
C GLY A 52 29.13 -35.07 -43.48
N ILE A 53 28.80 -33.87 -44.01
CA ILE A 53 29.40 -32.63 -43.62
C ILE A 53 28.57 -32.05 -42.44
N GLU A 54 29.07 -32.19 -41.24
CA GLU A 54 28.52 -31.49 -40.06
C GLU A 54 28.84 -29.99 -40.15
N ILE A 55 27.83 -29.18 -40.43
CA ILE A 55 27.99 -27.71 -40.34
C ILE A 55 27.92 -27.32 -38.87
N VAL A 56 29.04 -27.22 -38.22
CA VAL A 56 29.15 -26.56 -36.95
C VAL A 56 28.93 -25.06 -37.19
N LYS A 57 27.70 -24.59 -36.96
CA LYS A 57 27.42 -23.15 -36.95
C LYS A 57 28.28 -22.55 -35.85
N GLY A 58 29.38 -21.91 -36.24
CA GLY A 58 30.23 -21.16 -35.30
C GLY A 58 29.34 -20.20 -34.49
N ALA A 59 29.25 -20.39 -33.19
CA ALA A 59 28.54 -19.49 -32.33
C ALA A 59 29.12 -18.10 -32.47
N ARG A 60 28.32 -17.11 -32.85
CA ARG A 60 28.78 -15.71 -32.86
C ARG A 60 29.23 -15.35 -31.45
N LYS A 61 30.49 -14.93 -31.31
CA LYS A 61 31.07 -14.46 -30.05
C LYS A 61 30.25 -13.21 -29.61
N HIS A 62 29.61 -13.30 -28.46
CA HIS A 62 28.90 -12.18 -27.87
C HIS A 62 29.84 -11.40 -26.93
N ILE A 63 29.71 -10.08 -26.87
CA ILE A 63 30.51 -9.21 -26.01
C ILE A 63 30.56 -9.68 -24.53
N ILE A 64 29.50 -10.35 -24.08
CA ILE A 64 29.42 -10.88 -22.70
C ILE A 64 30.29 -12.13 -22.48
N ASP A 65 30.68 -12.83 -23.55
CA ASP A 65 31.33 -14.14 -23.43
C ASP A 65 32.65 -14.06 -22.64
N ASP A 66 33.38 -12.98 -22.82
CA ASP A 66 34.68 -12.75 -22.13
C ASP A 66 34.49 -12.42 -20.62
N TYR A 67 33.28 -12.15 -20.20
CA TYR A 67 32.95 -11.77 -18.81
C TYR A 67 32.10 -12.80 -18.07
N LYS A 68 31.67 -13.88 -18.71
CA LYS A 68 30.75 -14.89 -18.14
C LYS A 68 31.30 -15.50 -16.86
N GLU A 69 32.55 -15.94 -16.86
CA GLU A 69 33.17 -16.54 -15.67
C GLU A 69 33.24 -15.57 -14.50
N LEU A 70 33.63 -14.33 -14.78
CA LEU A 70 33.70 -13.28 -13.76
C LEU A 70 32.30 -12.98 -13.15
N ILE A 71 31.29 -12.96 -14.00
CA ILE A 71 29.91 -12.74 -13.54
C ILE A 71 29.44 -13.89 -12.66
N ILE A 72 29.70 -15.13 -13.07
CA ILE A 72 29.35 -16.34 -12.30
C ILE A 72 30.06 -16.32 -10.95
N ASN A 73 31.38 -16.08 -10.93
CA ASN A 73 32.13 -15.99 -9.68
C ASN A 73 31.55 -14.94 -8.72
N LYS A 74 31.19 -13.75 -9.23
CA LYS A 74 30.56 -12.71 -8.40
C LYS A 74 29.18 -13.11 -7.88
N LEU A 75 28.41 -13.89 -8.66
CA LEU A 75 27.12 -14.42 -8.22
C LEU A 75 27.26 -15.47 -7.12
N GLU A 76 28.31 -16.27 -7.17
CA GLU A 76 28.60 -17.31 -6.17
C GLU A 76 29.18 -16.75 -4.88
N THR A 77 30.15 -15.82 -5.00
CA THR A 77 30.90 -15.28 -3.86
C THR A 77 30.16 -14.19 -3.09
N ILE A 78 29.28 -13.41 -3.76
CA ILE A 78 28.58 -12.27 -3.13
C ILE A 78 27.08 -12.55 -3.03
N PRO A 79 26.60 -13.02 -1.88
CA PRO A 79 25.18 -13.29 -1.68
C PRO A 79 24.30 -12.06 -1.91
N GLY A 80 23.35 -12.16 -2.84
CA GLY A 80 22.35 -11.08 -3.08
C GLY A 80 22.82 -9.96 -3.99
N ILE A 81 24.00 -10.06 -4.63
CA ILE A 81 24.47 -9.05 -5.58
C ILE A 81 23.44 -8.79 -6.68
N ARG A 82 23.24 -7.52 -7.00
CA ARG A 82 22.29 -7.09 -8.06
C ARG A 82 22.98 -7.06 -9.42
N ALA A 83 22.25 -7.37 -10.48
CA ALA A 83 22.75 -7.31 -11.86
C ALA A 83 23.33 -5.94 -12.21
N TYR A 84 22.74 -4.85 -11.68
CA TYR A 84 23.26 -3.49 -11.89
C TYR A 84 24.65 -3.28 -11.26
N SER A 85 24.90 -3.82 -10.07
CA SER A 85 26.21 -3.72 -9.41
C SER A 85 27.30 -4.46 -10.20
N ILE A 86 26.94 -5.61 -10.80
CA ILE A 86 27.85 -6.36 -11.69
C ILE A 86 28.11 -5.55 -12.98
N TYR A 87 27.06 -5.00 -13.60
CA TYR A 87 27.18 -4.16 -14.79
C TYR A 87 28.07 -2.94 -14.53
N TYR A 88 27.82 -2.23 -13.41
CA TYR A 88 28.61 -1.06 -13.02
C TYR A 88 30.10 -1.42 -12.89
N PHE A 89 30.40 -2.49 -12.15
CA PHE A 89 31.78 -2.97 -12.00
C PHE A 89 32.41 -3.34 -13.33
N LEU A 90 31.73 -4.06 -14.22
CA LEU A 90 32.24 -4.45 -15.51
C LEU A 90 32.50 -3.24 -16.40
N LYS A 91 31.66 -2.22 -16.34
CA LYS A 91 31.79 -0.99 -17.11
C LYS A 91 32.98 -0.13 -16.62
N THR A 92 33.09 0.05 -15.28
CA THR A 92 34.12 0.92 -14.69
C THR A 92 35.51 0.28 -14.65
N GLU A 93 35.57 -1.01 -14.28
CA GLU A 93 36.86 -1.69 -13.98
C GLU A 93 37.35 -2.62 -15.10
N LYS A 94 36.44 -3.04 -16.00
CA LYS A 94 36.76 -4.05 -17.02
C LYS A 94 36.47 -3.60 -18.44
N GLY A 95 36.10 -2.34 -18.66
CA GLY A 95 35.87 -1.78 -19.99
C GLY A 95 34.72 -2.42 -20.78
N TYR A 96 33.70 -2.97 -20.09
CA TYR A 96 32.53 -3.58 -20.74
C TYR A 96 31.71 -2.54 -21.49
N ASN A 97 31.60 -2.69 -22.82
CA ASN A 97 30.87 -1.77 -23.70
C ASN A 97 29.47 -2.29 -24.12
N GLY A 98 29.03 -3.42 -23.54
CA GLY A 98 27.71 -3.98 -23.82
C GLY A 98 26.58 -3.33 -23.03
N SER A 99 25.33 -3.68 -23.37
CA SER A 99 24.16 -3.13 -22.68
C SER A 99 23.96 -3.76 -21.29
N TYR A 100 23.33 -2.98 -20.38
CA TYR A 100 22.88 -3.49 -19.09
C TYR A 100 21.90 -4.67 -19.22
N GLU A 101 21.02 -4.63 -20.21
CA GLU A 101 20.01 -5.68 -20.43
C GLU A 101 20.65 -7.04 -20.74
N THR A 102 21.81 -7.04 -21.43
CA THR A 102 22.58 -8.28 -21.67
C THR A 102 23.05 -8.90 -20.36
N ILE A 103 23.65 -8.09 -19.47
CA ILE A 103 24.10 -8.55 -18.15
C ILE A 103 22.90 -9.00 -17.31
N LYS A 104 21.82 -8.24 -17.27
CA LYS A 104 20.61 -8.55 -16.52
C LYS A 104 19.99 -9.89 -16.95
N ASN A 105 19.91 -10.13 -18.25
CA ASN A 105 19.42 -11.40 -18.80
C ASN A 105 20.33 -12.57 -18.47
N PHE A 106 21.65 -12.39 -18.55
CA PHE A 106 22.63 -13.41 -18.19
C PHE A 106 22.57 -13.73 -16.69
N VAL A 107 22.55 -12.72 -15.82
CA VAL A 107 22.39 -12.87 -14.37
C VAL A 107 21.08 -13.60 -14.03
N ARG A 108 19.96 -13.24 -14.70
CA ARG A 108 18.67 -13.90 -14.49
C ARG A 108 18.69 -15.40 -14.83
N LYS A 109 19.44 -15.77 -15.88
CA LYS A 109 19.58 -17.18 -16.32
C LYS A 109 20.49 -17.99 -15.39
N ASN A 110 21.55 -17.38 -14.89
CA ASN A 110 22.60 -18.02 -14.10
C ASN A 110 22.51 -17.75 -12.61
N LYS A 111 21.63 -16.83 -12.19
CA LYS A 111 21.32 -16.68 -10.78
C LYS A 111 20.69 -17.99 -10.35
N ASP A 112 21.45 -18.78 -9.58
CA ASP A 112 20.91 -19.97 -8.97
C ASP A 112 19.54 -19.62 -8.40
N LYS A 113 18.53 -20.32 -8.86
CA LYS A 113 17.26 -20.38 -8.11
C LYS A 113 17.67 -21.09 -6.81
N ARG A 114 18.23 -20.30 -5.86
CA ARG A 114 18.48 -20.82 -4.51
C ARG A 114 17.22 -21.58 -4.18
N LYS A 115 17.34 -22.88 -4.01
CA LYS A 115 16.24 -23.71 -3.51
C LYS A 115 15.77 -22.97 -2.26
N GLN A 116 14.74 -22.12 -2.42
CA GLN A 116 14.15 -21.47 -1.27
C GLN A 116 13.74 -22.64 -0.40
N PRO A 117 14.19 -22.70 0.85
CA PRO A 117 13.85 -23.84 1.70
C PRO A 117 12.35 -24.01 1.64
N ALA A 118 11.92 -25.20 1.28
CA ALA A 118 10.51 -25.53 1.18
C ALA A 118 9.85 -25.10 2.48
N SER A 119 8.88 -24.18 2.41
CA SER A 119 8.21 -23.69 3.59
C SER A 119 6.91 -24.47 3.74
N ILE A 120 6.73 -25.13 4.88
CA ILE A 120 5.44 -25.76 5.24
C ILE A 120 4.38 -24.65 5.26
N ARG A 121 3.37 -24.78 4.40
CA ARG A 121 2.19 -23.90 4.42
C ARG A 121 1.35 -24.32 5.63
N VAL A 122 1.38 -23.49 6.66
CA VAL A 122 0.48 -23.68 7.81
C VAL A 122 -0.87 -23.10 7.39
N GLU A 123 -1.89 -23.94 7.35
CA GLU A 123 -3.25 -23.49 7.10
C GLU A 123 -3.79 -22.74 8.33
N PRO A 124 -4.44 -21.57 8.11
CA PRO A 124 -5.03 -20.84 9.22
C PRO A 124 -6.15 -21.65 9.87
N VAL A 125 -6.16 -21.70 11.20
CA VAL A 125 -7.26 -22.31 11.96
C VAL A 125 -8.42 -21.32 12.01
N ILE A 126 -9.63 -21.81 11.77
CA ILE A 126 -10.87 -21.02 11.79
C ILE A 126 -11.07 -20.30 13.13
N GLY A 127 -11.43 -19.02 13.11
CA GLY A 127 -11.67 -18.19 14.30
C GLY A 127 -10.48 -17.96 15.21
N LYS A 128 -9.27 -18.44 14.80
CA LYS A 128 -8.10 -18.36 15.67
C LYS A 128 -7.45 -16.99 15.66
N SER A 129 -7.17 -16.43 14.51
CA SER A 129 -6.27 -15.28 14.45
C SER A 129 -6.64 -14.24 13.40
N ALA A 130 -6.33 -12.98 13.73
CA ALA A 130 -6.35 -11.85 12.82
C ALA A 130 -5.00 -11.15 12.80
N GLN A 131 -4.76 -10.32 11.79
CA GLN A 131 -3.58 -9.49 11.67
C GLN A 131 -3.95 -8.04 11.47
N VAL A 132 -3.20 -7.16 12.14
CA VAL A 132 -3.31 -5.70 12.05
C VAL A 132 -2.15 -5.14 11.26
N ASP A 133 -2.43 -4.19 10.39
CA ASP A 133 -1.46 -3.45 9.58
C ASP A 133 -1.91 -2.00 9.35
N TRP A 134 -1.03 -1.16 8.79
CA TRP A 134 -1.29 0.21 8.43
C TRP A 134 -0.90 0.48 6.98
N LYS A 135 -1.72 1.25 6.27
CA LYS A 135 -1.31 1.99 5.09
C LYS A 135 -1.10 3.44 5.52
N GLU A 136 0.16 3.82 5.68
CA GLU A 136 0.56 5.13 6.16
C GLU A 136 0.71 6.12 5.03
N ASP A 137 0.50 7.42 5.34
CA ASP A 137 0.73 8.56 4.44
C ASP A 137 0.10 8.37 3.04
N PHE A 138 -1.11 7.79 3.03
CA PHE A 138 -1.84 7.55 1.80
C PHE A 138 -2.43 8.86 1.27
N LYS A 139 -2.04 9.25 0.07
CA LYS A 139 -2.36 10.56 -0.52
C LYS A 139 -3.47 10.43 -1.54
N LEU A 140 -4.52 11.23 -1.38
CA LEU A 140 -5.62 11.39 -2.34
C LEU A 140 -5.95 12.88 -2.49
N THR A 141 -6.26 13.30 -3.70
CA THR A 141 -6.69 14.66 -4.02
C THR A 141 -8.20 14.68 -4.23
N SER A 142 -8.91 15.64 -3.65
CA SER A 142 -10.33 15.84 -3.87
C SER A 142 -10.62 16.49 -5.22
N LYS A 143 -11.89 16.53 -5.67
CA LYS A 143 -12.34 17.30 -6.84
C LYS A 143 -12.00 18.78 -6.74
N THR A 144 -11.94 19.31 -5.53
CA THR A 144 -11.60 20.73 -5.26
C THR A 144 -10.10 21.00 -5.29
N GLY A 145 -9.26 19.97 -5.50
CA GLY A 145 -7.80 20.08 -5.51
C GLY A 145 -7.17 19.99 -4.11
N GLU A 146 -7.93 19.76 -3.04
CA GLU A 146 -7.41 19.60 -1.69
C GLU A 146 -6.71 18.24 -1.55
N LEU A 147 -5.47 18.24 -1.02
CA LEU A 147 -4.68 17.04 -0.78
C LEU A 147 -4.96 16.46 0.61
N PHE A 148 -5.50 15.26 0.65
CA PHE A 148 -5.71 14.49 1.87
C PHE A 148 -4.54 13.51 2.06
N VAL A 149 -3.81 13.66 3.16
CA VAL A 149 -2.79 12.70 3.61
C VAL A 149 -3.36 11.94 4.79
N ILE A 150 -3.75 10.70 4.55
CA ILE A 150 -4.50 9.88 5.52
C ILE A 150 -3.75 8.61 5.89
N ASN A 151 -4.11 8.06 7.03
CA ASN A 151 -3.69 6.72 7.43
C ASN A 151 -4.90 5.78 7.37
N ILE A 152 -4.70 4.56 6.92
CA ILE A 152 -5.73 3.53 6.89
C ILE A 152 -5.30 2.39 7.78
N PHE A 153 -6.06 2.16 8.85
CA PHE A 153 -5.94 0.98 9.69
C PHE A 153 -6.55 -0.21 8.97
N LEU A 154 -5.91 -1.35 9.08
CA LEU A 154 -6.30 -2.59 8.42
C LEU A 154 -6.28 -3.73 9.43
N MET A 155 -7.39 -4.48 9.52
CA MET A 155 -7.45 -5.72 10.27
C MET A 155 -8.05 -6.83 9.42
N ARG A 156 -7.41 -7.99 9.35
CA ARG A 156 -7.84 -9.12 8.53
C ARG A 156 -7.83 -10.42 9.28
N LEU A 157 -8.92 -11.18 9.21
CA LEU A 157 -8.99 -12.56 9.70
C LEU A 157 -8.12 -13.48 8.81
N HIS A 158 -7.36 -14.37 9.44
CA HIS A 158 -6.43 -15.23 8.70
C HIS A 158 -7.13 -16.35 7.94
N TYR A 159 -8.26 -16.85 8.40
CA TYR A 159 -8.98 -17.94 7.74
C TYR A 159 -9.82 -17.45 6.58
N SER A 160 -10.89 -16.71 6.81
CA SER A 160 -11.80 -16.24 5.76
C SER A 160 -11.18 -15.21 4.81
N LYS A 161 -10.13 -14.51 5.24
CA LYS A 161 -9.57 -13.31 4.59
C LYS A 161 -10.48 -12.09 4.68
N LYS A 162 -11.59 -12.15 5.43
CA LYS A 162 -12.42 -10.98 5.71
C LYS A 162 -11.57 -9.91 6.38
N PHE A 163 -11.65 -8.67 5.89
CA PHE A 163 -10.91 -7.57 6.46
C PHE A 163 -11.80 -6.36 6.71
N TYR A 164 -11.30 -5.48 7.54
CA TYR A 164 -11.85 -4.19 7.83
C TYR A 164 -10.77 -3.12 7.65
N ALA A 165 -11.11 -2.06 6.92
CA ALA A 165 -10.29 -0.87 6.74
C ALA A 165 -10.99 0.33 7.36
N ARG A 166 -10.24 1.18 8.05
CA ARG A 166 -10.73 2.41 8.65
C ARG A 166 -9.77 3.55 8.40
N LEU A 167 -10.30 4.68 7.94
CA LEU A 167 -9.56 5.93 7.85
C LEU A 167 -9.30 6.49 9.25
N THR A 168 -8.08 6.97 9.51
CA THR A 168 -7.69 7.52 10.81
C THR A 168 -6.94 8.82 10.67
N ILE A 169 -7.06 9.67 11.73
CA ILE A 169 -6.36 10.95 11.83
C ILE A 169 -4.93 10.72 12.27
N ASP A 170 -4.72 9.88 13.27
CA ASP A 170 -3.40 9.57 13.82
C ASP A 170 -3.22 8.07 14.07
N LYS A 171 -2.03 7.70 14.52
CA LYS A 171 -1.67 6.31 14.84
C LYS A 171 -1.37 6.12 16.32
N LYS A 172 -1.86 7.01 17.19
CA LYS A 172 -1.66 6.90 18.64
C LYS A 172 -2.32 5.63 19.18
N ARG A 173 -1.91 5.23 20.38
CA ARG A 173 -2.37 3.98 20.99
C ARG A 173 -3.89 3.94 21.19
N ASP A 174 -4.48 5.05 21.57
CA ASP A 174 -5.93 5.13 21.74
C ASP A 174 -6.68 4.94 20.44
N GLU A 175 -6.13 5.49 19.33
CA GLU A 175 -6.69 5.26 18.01
C GLU A 175 -6.59 3.79 17.59
N VAL A 176 -5.44 3.14 17.87
CA VAL A 176 -5.28 1.70 17.64
C VAL A 176 -6.33 0.90 18.40
N LYS A 177 -6.60 1.23 19.68
CA LYS A 177 -7.64 0.58 20.50
C LYS A 177 -9.02 0.75 19.87
N THR A 178 -9.37 1.96 19.47
CA THR A 178 -10.63 2.26 18.78
C THR A 178 -10.78 1.48 17.47
N CYS A 179 -9.74 1.47 16.62
CA CYS A 179 -9.75 0.74 15.35
C CYS A 179 -9.90 -0.77 15.55
N ILE A 180 -9.25 -1.34 16.57
CA ILE A 180 -9.41 -2.76 16.91
C ILE A 180 -10.87 -3.04 17.29
N ILE A 181 -11.46 -2.24 18.17
CA ILE A 181 -12.83 -2.43 18.64
C ILE A 181 -13.82 -2.36 17.48
N GLU A 182 -13.74 -1.32 16.63
CA GLU A 182 -14.62 -1.17 15.48
C GLU A 182 -14.46 -2.33 14.47
N SER A 183 -13.24 -2.84 14.31
CA SER A 183 -13.00 -4.04 13.49
C SER A 183 -13.71 -5.26 14.07
N LEU A 184 -13.64 -5.45 15.39
CA LEU A 184 -14.29 -6.57 16.08
C LEU A 184 -15.81 -6.45 16.04
N GLU A 185 -16.36 -5.24 16.16
CA GLU A 185 -17.79 -4.97 15.96
C GLU A 185 -18.21 -5.27 14.51
N TYR A 186 -17.43 -4.87 13.52
CA TYR A 186 -17.67 -5.20 12.12
C TYR A 186 -17.66 -6.70 11.86
N PHE A 187 -16.76 -7.46 12.50
CA PHE A 187 -16.73 -8.92 12.44
C PHE A 187 -17.80 -9.58 13.32
N ASN A 188 -18.43 -8.80 14.19
CA ASN A 188 -19.39 -9.29 15.19
C ASN A 188 -18.81 -10.44 16.03
N GLY A 189 -17.55 -10.30 16.45
CA GLY A 189 -16.86 -11.27 17.26
C GLY A 189 -15.34 -11.06 17.31
N THR A 190 -14.68 -11.76 18.21
CA THR A 190 -13.26 -11.61 18.53
C THR A 190 -12.47 -12.86 18.15
N PRO A 191 -11.41 -12.79 17.33
CA PRO A 191 -10.48 -13.90 17.14
C PRO A 191 -9.67 -14.12 18.42
N ARG A 192 -9.21 -15.35 18.66
CA ARG A 192 -8.44 -15.68 19.87
C ARG A 192 -7.10 -14.96 19.95
N GLU A 193 -6.50 -14.63 18.80
CA GLU A 193 -5.19 -13.98 18.67
C GLU A 193 -5.27 -12.81 17.71
N ILE A 194 -4.68 -11.67 18.07
CA ILE A 194 -4.46 -10.54 17.16
C ILE A 194 -2.97 -10.32 17.01
N TRP A 195 -2.49 -10.42 15.78
CA TRP A 195 -1.09 -10.32 15.42
C TRP A 195 -0.77 -8.90 14.96
N PHE A 196 0.24 -8.30 15.59
CA PHE A 196 0.71 -6.95 15.29
C PHE A 196 2.11 -7.01 14.69
N ASP A 197 2.36 -6.21 13.66
CA ASP A 197 3.74 -5.93 13.29
C ASP A 197 4.40 -5.09 14.41
N ASN A 198 5.71 -4.85 14.33
CA ASN A 198 6.47 -4.17 15.37
C ASN A 198 6.14 -2.66 15.47
N MET A 199 4.86 -2.34 15.68
CA MET A 199 4.35 -0.97 15.83
C MET A 199 4.77 -0.40 17.18
N ALA A 200 5.33 0.81 17.20
CA ALA A 200 5.75 1.49 18.43
C ALA A 200 4.57 1.72 19.40
N THR A 201 3.36 1.87 18.88
CA THR A 201 2.12 2.06 19.66
C THR A 201 1.65 0.81 20.40
N VAL A 202 2.03 -0.37 19.91
CA VAL A 202 1.64 -1.66 20.48
C VAL A 202 2.78 -2.30 21.27
N MET A 203 4.02 -1.96 20.93
CA MET A 203 5.22 -2.61 21.42
C MET A 203 6.06 -1.68 22.31
N VAL A 204 6.60 -2.23 23.41
CA VAL A 204 7.64 -1.60 24.22
C VAL A 204 8.93 -2.38 24.10
N LYS A 205 10.05 -1.67 23.97
CA LYS A 205 11.40 -2.28 24.05
C LYS A 205 11.86 -2.29 25.50
N GLU A 206 12.17 -3.46 26.00
CA GLU A 206 12.76 -3.63 27.32
C GLU A 206 14.10 -4.35 27.16
N GLY A 207 15.18 -3.59 27.11
CA GLY A 207 16.50 -4.08 26.75
C GLY A 207 16.52 -4.69 25.32
N LYS A 208 16.90 -5.97 25.21
CA LYS A 208 16.90 -6.71 23.94
C LYS A 208 15.55 -7.33 23.57
N HIS A 209 14.58 -7.32 24.48
CA HIS A 209 13.28 -7.96 24.31
C HIS A 209 12.20 -6.98 23.90
N LYS A 210 11.26 -7.47 23.11
CA LYS A 210 10.07 -6.73 22.71
C LYS A 210 8.88 -7.31 23.45
N LYS A 211 8.09 -6.47 24.09
CA LYS A 211 6.87 -6.84 24.80
C LYS A 211 5.69 -6.03 24.30
N VAL A 212 4.51 -6.61 24.36
CA VAL A 212 3.27 -5.88 24.11
C VAL A 212 3.06 -4.86 25.23
N HIS A 213 2.64 -3.65 24.85
CA HIS A 213 2.32 -2.58 25.81
C HIS A 213 1.18 -3.02 26.74
N ASN A 214 1.24 -2.62 28.01
CA ASN A 214 0.28 -3.08 29.03
C ASN A 214 -1.17 -2.69 28.68
N GLU A 215 -1.43 -1.52 28.16
CA GLU A 215 -2.77 -1.11 27.76
C GLU A 215 -3.38 -2.02 26.67
N ILE A 216 -2.57 -2.48 25.71
CA ILE A 216 -3.03 -3.44 24.70
C ILE A 216 -3.27 -4.84 25.28
N LYS A 217 -2.47 -5.22 26.30
CA LYS A 217 -2.73 -6.45 27.05
C LYS A 217 -4.04 -6.38 27.84
N HIS A 218 -4.28 -5.24 28.52
CA HIS A 218 -5.55 -5.03 29.23
C HIS A 218 -6.74 -5.06 28.29
N LEU A 219 -6.64 -4.37 27.14
CA LEU A 219 -7.65 -4.45 26.08
C LEU A 219 -7.90 -5.91 25.65
N GLY A 220 -6.82 -6.67 25.41
CA GLY A 220 -6.92 -8.08 25.04
C GLY A 220 -7.61 -8.92 26.10
N ASN A 221 -7.29 -8.72 27.37
CA ASN A 221 -7.91 -9.43 28.49
C ASN A 221 -9.41 -9.08 28.62
N ASP A 222 -9.77 -7.80 28.51
CA ASP A 222 -11.15 -7.33 28.67
C ASP A 222 -12.05 -7.78 27.50
N ILE A 223 -11.48 -7.96 26.29
CA ILE A 223 -12.24 -8.34 25.08
C ILE A 223 -12.12 -9.85 24.78
N GLY A 224 -11.08 -10.52 25.29
CA GLY A 224 -10.90 -11.96 25.12
C GLY A 224 -9.94 -12.34 23.98
N PHE A 225 -8.98 -11.50 23.58
CA PHE A 225 -7.96 -11.87 22.61
C PHE A 225 -6.53 -11.80 23.19
N GLN A 226 -5.64 -12.63 22.66
CA GLN A 226 -4.22 -12.56 22.97
C GLN A 226 -3.49 -11.69 21.94
N PRO A 227 -2.87 -10.55 22.33
CA PRO A 227 -2.04 -9.77 21.43
C PRO A 227 -0.67 -10.44 21.22
N ILE A 228 -0.29 -10.63 19.95
CA ILE A 228 0.96 -11.30 19.55
C ILE A 228 1.78 -10.36 18.69
N LEU A 229 3.07 -10.20 19.00
CA LEU A 229 4.02 -9.47 18.18
C LEU A 229 4.64 -10.38 17.12
N CYS A 230 4.63 -9.97 15.87
CA CYS A 230 5.30 -10.67 14.80
C CYS A 230 6.81 -10.70 15.04
N GLN A 231 7.42 -11.89 14.92
CA GLN A 231 8.87 -12.03 15.04
C GLN A 231 9.55 -11.43 13.81
N ALA A 232 10.54 -10.58 14.03
CA ALA A 232 11.37 -10.01 12.97
C ALA A 232 12.07 -11.15 12.18
N ARG A 233 12.13 -11.02 10.84
CA ARG A 233 12.82 -11.94 9.92
C ARG A 233 12.16 -13.31 9.67
N ARG A 234 10.89 -13.53 9.96
CA ARG A 234 10.17 -14.70 9.44
C ARG A 234 9.40 -14.32 8.16
N PRO A 235 9.83 -14.77 6.97
CA PRO A 235 9.23 -14.36 5.68
C PRO A 235 7.76 -14.74 5.52
N LYS A 236 7.29 -15.73 6.29
CA LYS A 236 5.91 -16.25 6.21
C LYS A 236 4.83 -15.32 6.74
N SER A 237 5.15 -14.46 7.70
CA SER A 237 4.22 -13.43 8.19
C SER A 237 4.14 -12.21 7.26
N LYS A 238 5.23 -11.90 6.54
CA LYS A 238 5.31 -10.74 5.64
C LYS A 238 4.50 -10.85 4.36
N GLY A 239 4.44 -12.02 3.73
CA GLY A 239 3.73 -12.18 2.45
C GLY A 239 2.22 -11.92 2.53
N THR A 240 1.62 -12.10 3.72
CA THR A 240 0.20 -11.82 3.97
C THR A 240 -0.04 -10.33 4.19
N VAL A 241 0.91 -9.63 4.82
CA VAL A 241 0.86 -8.20 5.17
C VAL A 241 1.07 -7.32 3.94
N GLU A 242 2.11 -7.59 3.13
CA GLU A 242 2.40 -6.83 1.91
C GLU A 242 1.20 -6.82 0.93
N ASN A 243 0.42 -7.90 0.91
CA ASN A 243 -0.77 -7.99 0.08
C ASN A 243 -1.95 -7.17 0.64
N LEU A 244 -2.05 -6.99 1.96
CA LEU A 244 -3.15 -6.24 2.57
C LEU A 244 -2.99 -4.73 2.32
N ALA A 245 -1.81 -4.17 2.57
CA ALA A 245 -1.53 -2.75 2.28
C ALA A 245 -1.65 -2.41 0.79
N LYS A 246 -1.26 -3.34 -0.11
CA LYS A 246 -1.45 -3.19 -1.56
C LYS A 246 -2.92 -3.20 -1.99
N LEU A 247 -3.79 -3.84 -1.23
CA LEU A 247 -5.22 -3.84 -1.52
C LEU A 247 -5.80 -2.41 -1.43
N CYS A 248 -5.28 -1.59 -0.51
CA CYS A 248 -5.65 -0.18 -0.40
C CYS A 248 -5.25 0.66 -1.62
N ASP A 249 -4.30 0.21 -2.44
CA ASP A 249 -3.92 0.94 -3.66
C ASP A 249 -5.09 1.03 -4.66
N ARG A 250 -6.12 0.20 -4.51
CA ARG A 250 -7.38 0.31 -5.26
C ARG A 250 -8.12 1.62 -4.98
N LEU A 251 -7.96 2.18 -3.79
CA LEU A 251 -8.55 3.47 -3.41
C LEU A 251 -7.96 4.64 -4.20
N LEU A 252 -6.79 4.47 -4.84
CA LEU A 252 -6.20 5.47 -5.74
C LEU A 252 -7.10 5.78 -6.95
N SER A 253 -7.99 4.85 -7.34
CA SER A 253 -8.97 5.09 -8.40
C SER A 253 -10.00 6.17 -8.06
N TYR A 254 -10.16 6.50 -6.79
CA TYR A 254 -11.04 7.57 -6.31
C TYR A 254 -10.36 8.93 -6.22
N ASN A 255 -9.10 9.04 -6.67
CA ASN A 255 -8.42 10.33 -6.76
C ASN A 255 -9.20 11.26 -7.67
N ASN A 256 -9.50 12.48 -7.22
CA ASN A 256 -10.37 13.47 -7.86
C ASN A 256 -11.86 13.05 -8.03
N GLU A 257 -12.33 12.05 -7.26
CA GLU A 257 -13.72 11.57 -7.33
C GLU A 257 -14.56 11.86 -6.07
N PHE A 258 -13.97 12.45 -5.03
CA PHE A 258 -14.64 12.84 -3.78
C PHE A 258 -14.44 14.33 -3.50
N GLU A 259 -15.27 14.92 -2.66
CA GLU A 259 -15.20 16.34 -2.29
C GLU A 259 -14.77 16.54 -0.84
N THR A 260 -15.27 15.70 0.05
CA THR A 260 -15.10 15.85 1.50
C THR A 260 -14.46 14.64 2.13
N LEU A 261 -13.95 14.81 3.35
CA LEU A 261 -13.45 13.70 4.15
C LEU A 261 -14.56 12.66 4.46
N ASN A 262 -15.81 13.12 4.61
CA ASN A 262 -16.93 12.19 4.83
C ASN A 262 -17.18 11.30 3.62
N ASP A 263 -17.09 11.85 2.41
CA ASP A 263 -17.19 11.04 1.18
C ASP A 263 -16.09 9.99 1.14
N LEU A 264 -14.88 10.36 1.57
CA LEU A 264 -13.76 9.43 1.62
C LEU A 264 -13.96 8.32 2.67
N ILE A 265 -14.57 8.63 3.82
CA ILE A 265 -14.96 7.63 4.81
C ILE A 265 -16.00 6.67 4.22
N GLU A 266 -17.00 7.17 3.51
CA GLU A 266 -18.01 6.34 2.82
C GLU A 266 -17.39 5.44 1.75
N ILE A 267 -16.42 5.97 0.98
CA ILE A 267 -15.66 5.18 0.00
C ILE A 267 -14.91 4.03 0.69
N VAL A 268 -14.26 4.28 1.83
CA VAL A 268 -13.56 3.23 2.59
C VAL A 268 -14.55 2.20 3.15
N ASN A 269 -15.73 2.64 3.63
CA ASN A 269 -16.77 1.72 4.09
C ASN A 269 -17.29 0.83 2.94
N LYS A 270 -17.58 1.42 1.78
CA LYS A 270 -17.98 0.68 0.58
C LYS A 270 -16.89 -0.31 0.13
N PHE A 271 -15.63 0.09 0.22
CA PHE A 271 -14.50 -0.77 -0.08
C PHE A 271 -14.46 -2.02 0.82
N ASN A 272 -14.77 -1.91 2.12
CA ASN A 272 -14.89 -3.04 3.03
C ASN A 272 -15.94 -4.05 2.57
N GLU A 273 -17.09 -3.55 2.09
CA GLU A 273 -18.19 -4.40 1.61
C GLU A 273 -17.84 -5.10 0.29
N GLU A 274 -17.31 -4.35 -0.69
CA GLU A 274 -16.99 -4.89 -2.01
C GLU A 274 -15.93 -5.97 -1.94
N CYS A 275 -14.88 -5.77 -1.13
CA CYS A 275 -13.86 -6.80 -0.96
C CYS A 275 -14.38 -8.08 -0.30
N GLY A 276 -15.44 -7.99 0.48
CA GLY A 276 -16.13 -9.17 1.03
C GLY A 276 -16.82 -10.03 -0.03
N LYS A 277 -17.22 -9.43 -1.15
CA LYS A 277 -17.87 -10.12 -2.28
C LYS A 277 -16.89 -10.82 -3.23
N GLU A 278 -15.58 -10.57 -3.07
CA GLU A 278 -14.55 -11.17 -3.92
C GLU A 278 -14.29 -12.63 -3.57
N LYS A 279 -13.80 -13.41 -4.56
CA LYS A 279 -13.36 -14.77 -4.33
C LYS A 279 -12.00 -14.82 -3.66
N SER A 280 -11.92 -15.53 -2.54
CA SER A 280 -10.65 -15.87 -1.90
C SER A 280 -9.88 -16.89 -2.74
N GLN A 281 -8.66 -16.54 -3.15
CA GLN A 281 -7.77 -17.47 -3.86
C GLN A 281 -7.41 -18.71 -3.02
N ALA A 282 -7.46 -18.59 -1.69
CA ALA A 282 -7.11 -19.70 -0.80
C ALA A 282 -8.21 -20.78 -0.75
N HIS A 283 -9.47 -20.38 -0.82
CA HIS A 283 -10.62 -21.29 -0.65
C HIS A 283 -11.47 -21.43 -1.91
N ASN A 284 -11.20 -20.65 -2.96
CA ASN A 284 -12.00 -20.58 -4.20
C ASN A 284 -13.51 -20.33 -3.97
N LYS A 285 -13.86 -19.70 -2.83
CA LYS A 285 -15.19 -19.29 -2.42
C LYS A 285 -15.24 -17.78 -2.19
N ILE A 286 -16.42 -17.18 -2.13
CA ILE A 286 -16.61 -15.77 -1.77
C ILE A 286 -16.19 -15.56 -0.32
N VAL A 287 -15.48 -14.45 -0.05
CA VAL A 287 -14.96 -14.14 1.30
C VAL A 287 -16.08 -14.07 2.33
N ASN A 288 -17.21 -13.46 2.00
CA ASN A 288 -18.37 -13.36 2.91
C ASN A 288 -18.93 -14.74 3.25
N ASP A 289 -19.02 -15.68 2.31
CA ASP A 289 -19.53 -17.04 2.57
C ASP A 289 -18.63 -17.79 3.55
N ILE A 290 -17.31 -17.67 3.37
CA ILE A 290 -16.33 -18.27 4.28
C ILE A 290 -16.39 -17.60 5.66
N PHE A 291 -16.62 -16.29 5.67
CA PHE A 291 -16.72 -15.52 6.91
C PHE A 291 -17.95 -15.91 7.72
N GLU A 292 -19.11 -16.18 7.11
CA GLU A 292 -20.29 -16.67 7.84
C GLU A 292 -20.05 -18.03 8.51
N GLU A 293 -19.17 -18.86 7.95
CA GLU A 293 -18.69 -20.07 8.61
C GLU A 293 -17.76 -19.72 9.78
N GLU A 294 -16.78 -18.80 9.57
CA GLU A 294 -15.78 -18.43 10.58
C GLU A 294 -16.39 -17.71 11.77
N LYS A 295 -17.41 -16.87 11.55
CA LYS A 295 -18.12 -16.09 12.58
C LYS A 295 -18.61 -16.93 13.76
N LYS A 296 -19.01 -18.17 13.50
CA LYS A 296 -19.46 -19.12 14.53
C LYS A 296 -18.37 -19.54 15.52
N TYR A 297 -17.09 -19.35 15.14
CA TYR A 297 -15.90 -19.73 15.92
C TYR A 297 -15.21 -18.54 16.59
N LEU A 298 -15.68 -17.32 16.30
CA LEU A 298 -15.22 -16.12 16.99
C LEU A 298 -15.77 -16.10 18.42
N ILE A 299 -15.02 -15.52 19.33
CA ILE A 299 -15.49 -15.29 20.71
C ILE A 299 -16.54 -14.19 20.66
N PRO A 300 -17.69 -14.34 21.32
CA PRO A 300 -18.70 -13.28 21.41
C PRO A 300 -18.11 -11.98 21.98
N LEU A 301 -18.56 -10.84 21.45
CA LEU A 301 -18.13 -9.54 21.97
C LEU A 301 -18.60 -9.36 23.42
N PRO A 302 -17.80 -8.71 24.27
CA PRO A 302 -18.21 -8.36 25.62
C PRO A 302 -19.30 -7.29 25.60
N ASN A 303 -19.80 -6.94 26.79
CA ASN A 303 -20.83 -5.90 26.96
C ASN A 303 -20.36 -4.59 26.30
N LYS A 304 -21.29 -3.88 25.65
CA LYS A 304 -21.04 -2.61 24.96
C LYS A 304 -20.30 -1.59 25.83
N ASN A 305 -20.60 -1.52 27.14
CA ASN A 305 -19.93 -0.61 28.06
C ASN A 305 -18.40 -0.86 28.15
N ILE A 306 -17.98 -2.12 28.02
CA ILE A 306 -16.55 -2.46 28.00
C ILE A 306 -15.89 -1.97 26.71
N LEU A 307 -16.58 -2.11 25.57
CA LEU A 307 -16.08 -1.63 24.29
C LEU A 307 -15.98 -0.11 24.27
N GLU A 308 -17.02 0.60 24.70
CA GLU A 308 -17.06 2.07 24.73
C GLU A 308 -15.97 2.69 25.64
N LYS A 309 -15.56 2.01 26.72
CA LYS A 309 -14.47 2.44 27.61
C LYS A 309 -13.15 2.68 26.83
N TYR A 310 -12.94 1.94 25.73
CA TYR A 310 -11.71 1.99 24.94
C TYR A 310 -11.83 2.79 23.65
N LYS A 311 -13.05 3.14 23.23
CA LYS A 311 -13.27 3.94 22.03
C LYS A 311 -13.03 5.40 22.29
N GLN A 312 -12.33 6.04 21.38
CA GLN A 312 -12.29 7.48 21.27
C GLN A 312 -13.18 7.93 20.12
N ILE A 313 -14.12 8.80 20.41
CA ILE A 313 -14.96 9.38 19.38
C ILE A 313 -14.12 10.44 18.64
N VAL A 314 -13.93 10.24 17.36
CA VAL A 314 -13.34 11.23 16.45
C VAL A 314 -14.43 11.75 15.55
N GLU A 315 -14.65 13.05 15.56
CA GLU A 315 -15.58 13.73 14.70
C GLU A 315 -14.83 14.67 13.76
N TYR A 316 -15.23 14.73 12.50
CA TYR A 316 -14.68 15.68 11.55
C TYR A 316 -15.57 16.91 11.42
N ARG A 317 -14.96 18.10 11.41
CA ARG A 317 -15.66 19.38 11.28
C ARG A 317 -15.01 20.23 10.21
N LYS A 318 -15.85 20.83 9.36
CA LYS A 318 -15.39 21.82 8.38
C LYS A 318 -15.05 23.12 9.10
N VAL A 319 -13.92 23.71 8.77
CA VAL A 319 -13.54 25.02 9.23
C VAL A 319 -14.32 26.07 8.43
N SER A 320 -15.06 26.91 9.13
CA SER A 320 -15.84 27.99 8.55
C SER A 320 -14.96 29.18 8.12
N GLN A 321 -15.54 30.14 7.38
CA GLN A 321 -14.80 31.31 6.90
C GLN A 321 -14.32 32.21 8.04
N ASP A 322 -14.95 32.15 9.20
CA ASP A 322 -14.52 32.84 10.43
C ASP A 322 -13.37 32.10 11.17
N SER A 323 -12.74 31.13 10.51
CA SER A 323 -11.64 30.31 11.04
C SER A 323 -12.00 29.54 12.32
N MET A 324 -13.23 29.02 12.36
CA MET A 324 -13.78 28.31 13.51
C MET A 324 -14.28 26.92 13.13
N ILE A 325 -14.24 26.00 14.10
CA ILE A 325 -14.98 24.74 14.07
C ILE A 325 -16.11 24.78 15.09
N VAL A 326 -17.19 24.04 14.84
CA VAL A 326 -18.36 23.96 15.73
C VAL A 326 -18.35 22.63 16.47
N TYR A 327 -18.43 22.67 17.80
CA TYR A 327 -18.68 21.50 18.64
C TYR A 327 -19.71 21.82 19.72
N ARG A 328 -20.80 21.04 19.76
CA ARG A 328 -21.94 21.22 20.70
C ARG A 328 -22.49 22.65 20.75
N GLY A 329 -22.58 23.30 19.59
CA GLY A 329 -23.09 24.66 19.48
C GLY A 329 -22.06 25.76 19.78
N ASN A 330 -20.92 25.46 20.35
CA ASN A 330 -19.82 26.38 20.59
C ASN A 330 -18.80 26.37 19.45
N ARG A 331 -18.16 27.50 19.20
CA ARG A 331 -17.16 27.67 18.15
C ARG A 331 -15.75 27.77 18.77
N TYR A 332 -14.79 27.14 18.13
CA TYR A 332 -13.39 27.08 18.57
C TYR A 332 -12.46 27.48 17.43
N SER A 333 -11.58 28.43 17.67
CA SER A 333 -10.70 28.96 16.64
C SER A 333 -9.61 27.98 16.22
N VAL A 334 -9.21 28.11 14.96
CA VAL A 334 -8.06 27.41 14.35
C VAL A 334 -7.30 28.40 13.48
N PRO A 335 -6.04 28.15 13.07
CA PRO A 335 -5.31 29.02 12.15
C PRO A 335 -6.03 29.20 10.82
N THR A 336 -5.95 30.41 10.24
CA THR A 336 -6.69 30.82 9.03
C THR A 336 -6.38 29.96 7.82
N ARG A 337 -5.18 29.38 7.74
CA ARG A 337 -4.77 28.46 6.66
C ARG A 337 -5.66 27.22 6.52
N PHE A 338 -6.46 26.90 7.53
CA PHE A 338 -7.37 25.74 7.50
C PHE A 338 -8.80 26.11 7.10
N ILE A 339 -9.09 27.35 6.76
CA ILE A 339 -10.43 27.75 6.31
C ILE A 339 -10.85 26.89 5.10
N GLY A 340 -12.05 26.30 5.20
CA GLY A 340 -12.59 25.38 4.16
C GLY A 340 -12.19 23.93 4.34
N SER A 341 -11.10 23.62 5.06
CA SER A 341 -10.62 22.25 5.31
C SER A 341 -11.45 21.51 6.35
N TYR A 342 -11.34 20.20 6.37
CA TYR A 342 -11.93 19.34 7.40
C TYR A 342 -10.86 18.97 8.44
N LEU A 343 -11.09 19.34 9.70
CA LEU A 343 -10.24 18.98 10.83
C LEU A 343 -10.92 17.93 11.70
N GLY A 344 -10.14 16.99 12.21
CA GLY A 344 -10.60 16.02 13.17
C GLY A 344 -10.64 16.58 14.59
N ILE A 345 -11.69 16.28 15.33
CA ILE A 345 -11.79 16.67 16.75
C ILE A 345 -11.88 15.45 17.65
N ARG A 346 -11.22 15.54 18.80
CA ARG A 346 -11.29 14.56 19.88
C ARG A 346 -11.61 15.28 21.19
N ILE A 347 -12.40 14.63 21.99
CA ILE A 347 -12.74 15.14 23.33
C ILE A 347 -12.05 14.27 24.36
N ILE A 348 -11.16 14.87 25.14
CA ILE A 348 -10.44 14.21 26.22
C ILE A 348 -10.42 15.16 27.41
N ASP A 349 -10.78 14.70 28.61
CA ASP A 349 -10.72 15.45 29.87
C ASP A 349 -11.30 16.89 29.78
N ASN A 350 -12.49 17.02 29.19
CA ASN A 350 -13.19 18.29 28.98
C ASN A 350 -12.43 19.31 28.12
N GLN A 351 -11.63 18.80 27.17
CA GLN A 351 -10.91 19.61 26.18
C GLN A 351 -11.23 19.13 24.76
N VAL A 352 -11.27 20.08 23.82
CA VAL A 352 -11.38 19.82 22.37
C VAL A 352 -9.98 19.85 21.79
N TYR A 353 -9.49 18.71 21.35
CA TYR A 353 -8.24 18.57 20.60
C TYR A 353 -8.58 18.58 19.12
N ILE A 354 -7.95 19.46 18.35
CA ILE A 354 -8.19 19.67 16.94
C ILE A 354 -6.95 19.23 16.15
N TYR A 355 -7.14 18.35 15.18
CA TYR A 355 -6.07 17.73 14.39
C TYR A 355 -6.25 17.99 12.91
N ASP A 356 -5.13 18.26 12.21
CA ASP A 356 -5.00 18.07 10.79
C ASP A 356 -4.25 16.76 10.56
N ASN A 357 -4.94 15.75 10.03
CA ASN A 357 -4.43 14.38 9.92
C ASN A 357 -3.86 13.87 11.26
N THR A 358 -2.53 13.82 11.40
CA THR A 358 -1.84 13.34 12.61
C THR A 358 -1.28 14.49 13.48
N GLU A 359 -1.30 15.73 12.99
CA GLU A 359 -0.74 16.89 13.64
C GLU A 359 -1.78 17.55 14.54
N LEU A 360 -1.43 17.77 15.82
CA LEU A 360 -2.26 18.54 16.73
C LEU A 360 -2.13 20.04 16.40
N ILE A 361 -3.22 20.63 15.92
CA ILE A 361 -3.27 22.05 15.55
C ILE A 361 -3.60 22.92 16.72
N ARG A 362 -4.66 22.58 17.50
CA ARG A 362 -5.13 23.35 18.68
C ARG A 362 -5.71 22.43 19.72
N CYS A 363 -5.66 22.93 20.97
CA CYS A 363 -6.35 22.37 22.10
C CYS A 363 -7.12 23.50 22.80
N HIS A 364 -8.43 23.33 22.96
CA HIS A 364 -9.29 24.30 23.67
C HIS A 364 -9.99 23.62 24.84
N LYS A 365 -10.11 24.35 25.95
CA LYS A 365 -10.96 23.93 27.04
C LYS A 365 -12.43 24.08 26.65
N ILE A 366 -13.25 23.06 26.93
CA ILE A 366 -14.70 23.18 26.73
C ILE A 366 -15.25 24.19 27.76
N THR A 367 -15.89 25.22 27.23
CA THR A 367 -16.51 26.28 28.04
C THR A 367 -17.97 26.46 27.62
N ASN A 368 -18.71 27.27 28.38
CA ASN A 368 -20.08 27.64 27.98
C ASN A 368 -20.12 28.88 27.05
N ASN A 369 -18.95 29.42 26.68
CA ASN A 369 -18.87 30.54 25.76
C ASN A 369 -19.15 30.08 24.32
N SER A 370 -19.98 30.83 23.61
CA SER A 370 -20.30 30.55 22.21
C SER A 370 -19.08 30.67 21.29
N LEU A 371 -18.10 31.52 21.63
CA LEU A 371 -16.87 31.76 20.88
C LEU A 371 -15.65 31.53 21.76
N ASN A 372 -14.74 30.65 21.35
CA ASN A 372 -13.53 30.31 22.08
C ASN A 372 -12.31 30.54 21.18
N TYR A 373 -11.58 31.61 21.40
CA TYR A 373 -10.41 31.98 20.64
C TYR A 373 -9.12 31.50 21.31
N ASN A 374 -8.21 30.94 20.51
CA ASN A 374 -6.80 30.93 20.85
C ASN A 374 -6.20 32.30 20.54
N LYS A 375 -5.25 32.76 21.34
CA LYS A 375 -4.65 34.09 21.20
C LYS A 375 -4.02 34.32 19.82
N ASP A 376 -3.26 33.34 19.35
CA ASP A 376 -2.54 33.43 18.08
C ASP A 376 -3.53 33.44 16.90
N ASP A 377 -4.54 32.59 16.93
CA ASP A 377 -5.57 32.52 15.88
C ASP A 377 -6.36 33.83 15.82
N LYS A 378 -6.70 34.41 16.97
CA LYS A 378 -7.40 35.71 17.05
C LYS A 378 -6.59 36.81 16.36
N LEU A 379 -5.28 36.88 16.63
CA LEU A 379 -4.38 37.81 15.97
C LEU A 379 -4.32 37.59 14.46
N GLU A 380 -4.21 36.36 14.04
CA GLU A 380 -4.15 35.98 12.60
C GLU A 380 -5.45 36.35 11.86
N ILE A 381 -6.60 36.08 12.46
CA ILE A 381 -7.92 36.43 11.92
C ILE A 381 -8.05 37.96 11.78
N LEU A 382 -7.67 38.72 12.82
CA LEU A 382 -7.75 40.17 12.77
C LEU A 382 -6.83 40.78 11.72
N LYS A 383 -5.63 40.21 11.51
CA LYS A 383 -4.71 40.63 10.45
C LYS A 383 -5.29 40.39 9.08
N SER A 384 -5.97 39.28 8.88
CA SER A 384 -6.49 38.89 7.56
C SER A 384 -7.70 39.72 7.10
N ASP A 385 -8.47 40.28 8.03
CA ASP A 385 -9.75 40.97 7.73
C ASP A 385 -9.68 42.48 7.99
N LEU A 386 -9.53 42.89 9.23
CA LEU A 386 -9.71 44.29 9.60
C LEU A 386 -8.43 45.12 9.76
N LEU A 387 -7.33 44.49 10.07
CA LEU A 387 -6.09 45.15 10.49
C LEU A 387 -4.94 44.87 9.51
N PHE A 388 -5.28 44.67 8.26
CA PHE A 388 -4.31 44.44 7.20
C PHE A 388 -3.28 45.55 7.12
N GLY A 389 -1.99 45.22 7.29
CA GLY A 389 -0.88 46.18 7.22
C GLY A 389 -0.39 46.71 8.55
N LEU A 390 -0.99 46.36 9.72
CA LEU A 390 -0.49 46.70 11.04
C LEU A 390 0.45 45.62 11.57
N ASN A 391 1.42 46.04 12.42
CA ASN A 391 2.31 45.10 13.11
C ASN A 391 1.66 44.51 14.36
N ASP A 392 2.24 43.43 14.92
CA ASP A 392 1.66 42.66 16.01
C ASP A 392 1.42 43.50 17.28
N LYS A 393 2.35 44.40 17.63
CA LYS A 393 2.24 45.28 18.79
C LYS A 393 1.13 46.31 18.65
N GLU A 394 0.94 46.86 17.45
CA GLU A 394 -0.15 47.79 17.14
C GLU A 394 -1.51 47.12 17.21
N ILE A 395 -1.60 45.86 16.77
CA ILE A 395 -2.81 45.05 16.87
C ILE A 395 -3.12 44.71 18.33
N GLU A 396 -2.13 44.27 19.12
CA GLU A 396 -2.31 43.95 20.53
C GLU A 396 -2.76 45.19 21.33
N ASN A 397 -2.20 46.34 21.08
CA ASN A 397 -2.61 47.61 21.71
C ASN A 397 -4.05 48.02 21.31
N LYS A 398 -4.47 47.79 20.08
CA LYS A 398 -5.85 48.04 19.66
C LYS A 398 -6.83 47.06 20.29
N ILE A 399 -6.48 45.78 20.41
CA ILE A 399 -7.32 44.75 21.04
C ILE A 399 -7.51 44.99 22.53
N SER A 400 -6.46 45.43 23.26
CA SER A 400 -6.55 45.68 24.68
C SER A 400 -7.41 46.91 25.02
N ASN A 401 -7.61 47.80 24.07
CA ASN A 401 -8.38 49.04 24.26
C ASN A 401 -9.80 49.00 23.63
N THR A 402 -10.20 47.88 23.00
CA THR A 402 -11.47 47.81 22.23
C THR A 402 -12.31 46.65 22.72
N ASP A 403 -13.48 46.95 23.27
CA ASP A 403 -14.50 45.95 23.59
C ASP A 403 -15.02 45.31 22.32
N LEU A 404 -15.18 43.99 22.28
CA LEU A 404 -15.66 43.20 21.11
C LEU A 404 -17.00 43.69 20.55
N GLN A 405 -17.74 44.53 21.24
CA GLN A 405 -18.99 45.17 20.79
C GLN A 405 -18.81 46.07 19.54
N ILE A 406 -17.61 46.54 19.26
CA ILE A 406 -17.33 47.30 18.01
C ILE A 406 -17.35 46.40 16.77
N TYR A 407 -17.08 45.12 16.92
CA TYR A 407 -17.12 44.15 15.83
C TYR A 407 -18.52 43.94 15.29
N ASP A 408 -19.51 43.88 16.17
CA ASP A 408 -20.93 43.76 15.80
C ASP A 408 -21.48 45.06 15.19
N PHE A 409 -20.94 46.22 15.64
CA PHE A 409 -21.31 47.51 15.07
C PHE A 409 -20.78 47.71 13.66
N LEU A 410 -19.58 47.27 13.30
CA LEU A 410 -19.00 47.39 11.96
C LEU A 410 -19.60 46.44 10.95
N LYS A 411 -20.17 45.28 11.37
CA LYS A 411 -20.90 44.35 10.50
C LYS A 411 -22.29 44.87 10.10
N GLY A 412 -22.84 45.80 10.85
CA GLY A 412 -24.14 46.41 10.55
C GLY A 412 -24.09 47.61 9.56
N MET A 413 -22.88 47.97 9.12
CA MET A 413 -22.66 49.13 8.23
C MET A 413 -22.34 48.76 6.77
N ASN A 414 -22.44 47.48 6.37
CA ASN A 414 -22.31 47.07 4.95
C ASN A 414 -23.65 46.58 4.43
#